data_4a98b45b3c4a235cb449d19f9fa17969
#
_entry.id   4a98b45b3c4a235cb449d19f9fa17969
#
_cell.length_a   1.000
_cell.length_b   1.000
_cell.length_c   1.000
_cell.angle_alpha   90.00
_cell.angle_beta   90.00
_cell.angle_gamma   90.00
#
_symmetry.space_group_name_H-M   'P 1'
#
loop_
_entity.id
_entity.type
_entity.pdbx_description
1 polymer ?
#
loop_
_entity_poly.entity_id
_entity_poly.type
_entity_poly.pdbx_seq_one_letter_code
_entity_poly.pdbx_strand_id
1 'polypeptide(L)'
;MNGAQVVVEALKREGVKYIFGYPGGACMPIFDALLDAPELELVLVRHEQGGTHMADGYARATGKPGVVLVTSGPGATNTVTGLLTSQMDS
;
A
#
# COMPACT_ATOMS: atom_id res chain seq x y z
N MET A 1 -12.32 1.25 18.67
CA MET A 1 -11.60 1.15 17.38
C MET A 1 -10.10 1.16 17.65
N ASN A 2 -9.34 0.19 17.13
CA ASN A 2 -7.90 0.14 17.32
C ASN A 2 -7.18 0.93 16.21
N GLY A 3 -5.84 1.05 16.33
CA GLY A 3 -5.06 1.82 15.37
C GLY A 3 -5.15 1.31 13.94
N ALA A 4 -5.18 -0.02 13.75
CA ALA A 4 -5.30 -0.62 12.43
C ALA A 4 -6.64 -0.26 11.77
N GLN A 5 -7.71 -0.29 12.55
CA GLN A 5 -9.03 0.10 12.04
C GLN A 5 -9.09 1.58 11.68
N VAL A 6 -8.38 2.44 12.43
CA VAL A 6 -8.30 3.87 12.10
C VAL A 6 -7.62 4.08 10.74
N VAL A 7 -6.52 3.35 10.48
CA VAL A 7 -5.84 3.43 9.19
C VAL A 7 -6.77 3.01 8.05
N VAL A 8 -7.47 1.90 8.21
CA VAL A 8 -8.40 1.40 7.19
C VAL A 8 -9.51 2.40 6.92
N GLU A 9 -10.10 2.98 7.97
CA GLU A 9 -11.15 3.99 7.82
C GLU A 9 -10.64 5.24 7.10
N ALA A 10 -9.42 5.67 7.42
CA ALA A 10 -8.82 6.83 6.76
C ALA A 10 -8.64 6.57 5.26
N LEU A 11 -8.19 5.37 4.88
CA LEU A 11 -8.02 5.01 3.48
C LEU A 11 -9.36 5.00 2.74
N LYS A 12 -10.41 4.49 3.37
CA LYS A 12 -11.76 4.53 2.78
C LYS A 12 -12.22 5.96 2.53
N ARG A 13 -12.00 6.86 3.51
CA ARG A 13 -12.41 8.26 3.39
C ARG A 13 -11.69 8.99 2.28
N GLU A 14 -10.44 8.62 2.00
CA GLU A 14 -9.66 9.21 0.91
C GLU A 14 -10.04 8.64 -0.45
N GLY A 15 -10.98 7.71 -0.51
CA GLY A 15 -11.42 7.12 -1.78
C GLY A 15 -10.46 6.09 -2.34
N VAL A 16 -9.58 5.54 -1.53
CA VAL A 16 -8.64 4.51 -1.95
C VAL A 16 -9.40 3.23 -2.28
N LYS A 17 -9.08 2.61 -3.41
CA LYS A 17 -9.69 1.37 -3.86
C LYS A 17 -8.76 0.18 -3.76
N TYR A 18 -7.50 0.38 -4.08
CA TYR A 18 -6.49 -0.68 -4.15
C TYR A 18 -5.34 -0.39 -3.23
N ILE A 19 -4.86 -1.43 -2.56
CA ILE A 19 -3.65 -1.36 -1.74
C ILE A 19 -2.72 -2.44 -2.24
N PHE A 20 -1.50 -2.07 -2.61
CA PHE A 20 -0.48 -3.02 -3.06
C PHE A 20 0.38 -3.36 -1.85
N GLY A 21 0.35 -4.62 -1.43
CA GLY A 21 0.97 -4.95 -0.16
C GLY A 21 1.72 -6.27 -0.13
N TYR A 22 2.73 -6.30 0.72
CA TYR A 22 3.48 -7.50 1.04
C TYR A 22 3.48 -7.66 2.57
N PRO A 23 2.87 -8.73 3.10
CA PRO A 23 2.68 -8.86 4.55
C PRO A 23 3.99 -9.04 5.32
N GLY A 24 3.98 -8.53 6.55
CA GLY A 24 5.08 -8.70 7.49
C GLY A 24 4.57 -8.45 8.90
N GLY A 25 5.35 -8.87 9.91
CA GLY A 25 4.90 -8.89 11.29
C GLY A 25 4.38 -7.55 11.81
N ALA A 26 5.08 -6.46 11.50
CA ALA A 26 4.73 -5.14 12.03
C ALA A 26 3.40 -4.60 11.49
N CYS A 27 3.00 -5.00 10.30
CA CYS A 27 1.77 -4.51 9.68
C CYS A 27 0.64 -5.53 9.63
N MET A 28 0.81 -6.71 10.24
CA MET A 28 -0.24 -7.74 10.25
C MET A 28 -1.58 -7.26 10.80
N PRO A 29 -1.62 -6.44 11.87
CA PRO A 29 -2.92 -5.95 12.33
C PRO A 29 -3.68 -5.15 11.27
N ILE A 30 -2.97 -4.42 10.39
CA ILE A 30 -3.59 -3.68 9.30
C ILE A 30 -4.11 -4.64 8.24
N PHE A 31 -3.34 -5.69 7.88
CA PHE A 31 -3.81 -6.71 6.96
C PHE A 31 -5.07 -7.40 7.50
N ASP A 32 -5.10 -7.72 8.80
CA ASP A 32 -6.28 -8.31 9.41
C ASP A 32 -7.50 -7.39 9.32
N ALA A 33 -7.31 -6.09 9.56
CA ALA A 33 -8.40 -5.12 9.46
C ALA A 33 -8.91 -4.98 8.03
N LEU A 34 -8.06 -5.18 7.03
CA LEU A 34 -8.47 -5.14 5.62
C LEU A 34 -9.41 -6.27 5.24
N LEU A 35 -9.35 -7.40 5.94
CA LEU A 35 -10.28 -8.52 5.68
C LEU A 35 -11.73 -8.11 5.94
N ASP A 36 -11.97 -7.16 6.83
CA ASP A 36 -13.30 -6.66 7.17
C ASP A 36 -13.68 -5.41 6.38
N ALA A 37 -12.91 -5.07 5.35
CA ALA A 37 -13.12 -3.86 4.56
C ALA A 37 -13.16 -4.21 3.07
N PRO A 38 -14.25 -4.79 2.56
CA PRO A 38 -14.33 -5.23 1.17
C PRO A 38 -14.25 -4.09 0.14
N GLU A 39 -14.43 -2.85 0.56
CA GLU A 39 -14.28 -1.69 -0.31
C GLU A 39 -12.82 -1.44 -0.73
N LEU A 40 -11.88 -1.99 0.03
CA LEU A 40 -10.45 -1.88 -0.25
C LEU A 40 -9.95 -3.21 -0.76
N GLU A 41 -9.51 -3.25 -2.01
CA GLU A 41 -8.96 -4.47 -2.58
C GLU A 41 -7.46 -4.54 -2.35
N LEU A 42 -7.02 -5.61 -1.69
CA LEU A 42 -5.61 -5.85 -1.44
C LEU A 42 -5.01 -6.64 -2.60
N VAL A 43 -4.03 -6.06 -3.26
CA VAL A 43 -3.26 -6.75 -4.30
C VAL A 43 -1.95 -7.20 -3.67
N LEU A 44 -1.80 -8.51 -3.47
CA LEU A 44 -0.59 -9.07 -2.89
C LEU A 44 0.54 -9.06 -3.91
N VAL A 45 1.68 -8.56 -3.50
CA VAL A 45 2.88 -8.53 -4.34
C VAL A 45 3.89 -9.54 -3.79
N ARG A 46 4.85 -9.91 -4.61
CA ARG A 46 5.89 -10.87 -4.21
C ARG A 46 7.19 -10.19 -3.75
N HIS A 47 7.29 -8.89 -3.99
CA HIS A 47 8.41 -8.08 -3.54
C HIS A 47 7.93 -6.65 -3.38
N GLU A 48 8.40 -5.97 -2.36
CA GLU A 48 7.96 -4.61 -2.05
C GLU A 48 8.27 -3.64 -3.18
N GLN A 49 9.37 -3.82 -3.87
CA GLN A 49 9.72 -2.99 -5.03
C GLN A 49 8.66 -3.12 -6.13
N GLY A 50 8.20 -4.34 -6.39
CA GLY A 50 7.12 -4.57 -7.36
C GLY A 50 5.85 -3.85 -6.96
N GLY A 51 5.50 -3.89 -5.68
CA GLY A 51 4.33 -3.16 -5.17
C GLY A 51 4.45 -1.66 -5.39
N THR A 52 5.63 -1.09 -5.16
CA THR A 52 5.86 0.34 -5.36
C THR A 52 5.72 0.73 -6.84
N HIS A 53 6.26 -0.07 -7.74
CA HIS A 53 6.10 0.17 -9.17
C HIS A 53 4.65 0.05 -9.62
N MET A 54 3.90 -0.92 -9.08
CA MET A 54 2.47 -1.07 -9.37
C MET A 54 1.69 0.14 -8.91
N ALA A 55 1.97 0.64 -7.70
CA ALA A 55 1.30 1.83 -7.16
C ALA A 55 1.62 3.06 -8.00
N ASP A 56 2.86 3.22 -8.44
CA ASP A 56 3.27 4.31 -9.32
C ASP A 56 2.50 4.26 -10.65
N GLY A 57 2.44 3.07 -11.28
CA GLY A 57 1.68 2.88 -12.52
C GLY A 57 0.21 3.17 -12.34
N TYR A 58 -0.38 2.72 -11.23
CA TYR A 58 -1.78 3.00 -10.92
C TYR A 58 -2.02 4.52 -10.81
N ALA A 59 -1.15 5.23 -10.10
CA ALA A 59 -1.29 6.68 -9.93
C ALA A 59 -1.17 7.41 -11.26
N ARG A 60 -0.24 7.02 -12.11
CA ARG A 60 -0.07 7.64 -13.44
C ARG A 60 -1.28 7.38 -14.34
N ALA A 61 -1.83 6.17 -14.29
CA ALA A 61 -2.96 5.80 -15.15
C ALA A 61 -4.27 6.42 -14.71
N THR A 62 -4.49 6.59 -13.41
CA THR A 62 -5.79 7.01 -12.86
C THR A 62 -5.82 8.45 -12.34
N GLY A 63 -4.67 9.06 -12.09
CA GLY A 63 -4.59 10.35 -11.42
C GLY A 63 -4.92 10.28 -9.93
N LYS A 64 -5.03 9.08 -9.36
CA LYS A 64 -5.32 8.87 -7.94
C LYS A 64 -4.07 8.36 -7.23
N PRO A 65 -3.93 8.61 -5.90
CA PRO A 65 -2.77 8.09 -5.17
C PRO A 65 -2.72 6.58 -5.22
N GLY A 66 -1.50 6.05 -5.41
CA GLY A 66 -1.22 4.63 -5.24
C GLY A 66 -0.78 4.39 -3.81
N VAL A 67 -1.32 3.35 -3.18
CA VAL A 67 -1.04 3.04 -1.77
C VAL A 67 -0.29 1.72 -1.68
N VAL A 68 0.81 1.72 -0.94
CA VAL A 68 1.64 0.54 -0.70
C VAL A 68 1.70 0.27 0.80
N LEU A 69 1.52 -0.97 1.19
CA LEU A 69 1.61 -1.39 2.59
C LEU A 69 2.71 -2.45 2.73
N VAL A 70 3.75 -2.12 3.47
CA VAL A 70 4.90 -3.00 3.68
C VAL A 70 5.31 -2.98 5.15
N THR A 71 6.10 -3.99 5.54
CA THR A 71 6.62 -4.05 6.91
C THR A 71 7.85 -3.16 7.07
N SER A 72 8.28 -2.98 8.31
CA SER A 72 9.49 -2.21 8.64
C SER A 72 10.76 -2.94 8.19
N GLY A 73 11.90 -2.24 8.27
CA GLY A 73 13.22 -2.79 7.93
C GLY A 73 13.36 -3.06 6.44
N PRO A 74 13.72 -4.29 6.04
CA PRO A 74 13.91 -4.62 4.62
C PRO A 74 12.67 -4.37 3.76
N GLY A 75 11.48 -4.53 4.35
CA GLY A 75 10.24 -4.23 3.65
C GLY A 75 10.21 -2.78 3.18
N ALA A 76 10.49 -1.85 4.10
CA ALA A 76 10.51 -0.43 3.77
C ALA A 76 11.65 -0.07 2.81
N THR A 77 12.86 -0.61 3.03
CA THR A 77 14.01 -0.28 2.17
C THR A 77 13.84 -0.80 0.75
N ASN A 78 13.13 -1.91 0.58
CA ASN A 78 12.86 -2.47 -0.75
C ASN A 78 11.93 -1.60 -1.60
N THR A 79 11.33 -0.56 -1.03
CA THR A 79 10.50 0.39 -1.79
C THR A 79 11.29 1.53 -2.41
N VAL A 80 12.56 1.70 -2.05
CA VAL A 80 13.35 2.88 -2.42
C VAL A 80 13.46 3.07 -3.94
N THR A 81 13.75 2.02 -4.69
CA THR A 81 13.88 2.11 -6.14
C THR A 81 12.59 2.60 -6.78
N GLY A 82 11.44 2.06 -6.38
CA GLY A 82 10.16 2.48 -6.92
C GLY A 82 9.83 3.93 -6.57
N LEU A 83 10.14 4.34 -5.33
CA LEU A 83 9.92 5.72 -4.91
C LEU A 83 10.79 6.70 -5.69
N LEU A 84 12.05 6.34 -5.95
CA LEU A 84 12.93 7.17 -6.75
C LEU A 84 12.43 7.30 -8.19
N THR A 85 11.99 6.19 -8.79
CA THR A 85 11.41 6.21 -10.14
C THR A 85 10.22 7.17 -10.19
N SER A 86 9.32 7.07 -9.22
CA SER A 86 8.15 7.93 -9.14
C SER A 86 8.53 9.40 -9.01
N GLN A 87 9.50 9.70 -8.15
CA GLN A 87 9.95 11.06 -7.90
C GLN A 87 10.66 11.68 -9.12
N MET A 88 11.48 10.90 -9.81
CA MET A 88 12.23 11.40 -10.96
C MET A 88 11.34 11.77 -12.13
N ASP A 89 10.19 11.12 -12.24
CA ASP A 89 9.26 11.34 -13.35
C ASP A 89 8.12 12.30 -13.00
N SER A 90 8.10 12.80 -11.80
CA SER A 90 6.98 13.62 -11.32
C SER A 90 6.87 14.99 -12.00
#